data_ed67243b7b2854a3032873b4753b25d8
#
_entry.id   ed67243b7b2854a3032873b4753b25d8
#
_cell.length_a   1.000
_cell.length_b   1.000
_cell.length_c   1.000
_cell.angle_alpha   90.00
_cell.angle_beta   90.00
_cell.angle_gamma   90.00
#
_symmetry.space_group_name_H-M   'P 1'
#
loop_
_entity.id
_entity.type
_entity.pdbx_description
1 polymer ?
#
loop_
_entity_poly.entity_id
_entity_poly.type
_entity_poly.pdbx_seq_one_letter_code
_entity_poly.pdbx_strand_id
1 'polypeptide(L)'
;VLLEPTEYVHNKIDFELIDCNINKLNIKDNLTVIIEATSIYHKAPERFFRKNNYHVIVFNPLIGKEITNTIRKTKTDKQDCIKLTNLFWKGSIPDRNYTEDDIYTKLNELSRQYHHLEEGLNRYKNRYKELLHLCFPEFELCFRNEKIYDLTALNFIKEFPHAYIIKEKRVDALAYNMANTNNRHLNYYKRKANTIKEYARNSYPGVSENSEDVNNLKQLSKIIIDITEQKDEV
;
A
#
# COMPACT_ATOMS: atom_id res chain seq x y z
N VAL A 1 42.82 4.37 3.60
CA VAL A 1 41.67 5.27 3.76
C VAL A 1 42.15 6.66 3.32
N LEU A 2 41.52 7.23 2.29
CA LEU A 2 41.86 8.56 1.77
C LEU A 2 41.14 9.68 2.55
N LEU A 3 39.91 9.41 2.99
CA LEU A 3 39.11 10.30 3.85
C LEU A 3 38.60 9.50 5.05
N GLU A 4 38.59 10.12 6.22
CA GLU A 4 38.01 9.52 7.42
C GLU A 4 36.48 9.35 7.25
N PRO A 5 35.90 8.26 7.79
CA PRO A 5 34.45 8.06 7.79
C PRO A 5 33.73 9.22 8.47
N THR A 6 32.84 9.87 7.72
CA THR A 6 32.13 11.09 8.12
C THR A 6 30.63 10.88 7.94
N GLU A 7 29.85 11.42 8.88
CA GLU A 7 28.40 11.43 8.76
C GLU A 7 27.95 12.64 7.92
N TYR A 8 26.98 12.40 7.03
CA TYR A 8 26.36 13.41 6.20
C TYR A 8 24.85 13.37 6.36
N VAL A 9 24.21 14.53 6.35
CA VAL A 9 22.74 14.61 6.36
C VAL A 9 22.22 14.28 4.96
N HIS A 10 21.08 13.58 4.90
CA HIS A 10 20.46 13.19 3.65
C HIS A 10 19.77 14.39 2.96
N ASN A 11 20.59 15.30 2.43
CA ASN A 11 20.14 16.52 1.73
C ASN A 11 21.09 16.85 0.56
N LYS A 12 20.64 17.80 -0.27
CA LYS A 12 21.38 18.21 -1.48
C LYS A 12 22.74 18.83 -1.13
N ILE A 13 22.81 19.62 -0.07
CA ILE A 13 24.04 20.37 0.31
C ILE A 13 25.14 19.38 0.67
N ASP A 14 24.82 18.38 1.48
CA ASP A 14 25.79 17.37 1.91
C ASP A 14 26.20 16.46 0.76
N PHE A 15 25.30 16.12 -0.15
CA PHE A 15 25.65 15.38 -1.36
C PHE A 15 26.61 16.17 -2.26
N GLU A 16 26.39 17.48 -2.44
CA GLU A 16 27.31 18.36 -3.17
C GLU A 16 28.65 18.53 -2.46
N LEU A 17 28.64 18.52 -1.12
CA LEU A 17 29.88 18.55 -0.32
C LEU A 17 30.71 17.27 -0.51
N ILE A 18 30.05 16.10 -0.54
CA ILE A 18 30.72 14.83 -0.84
C ILE A 18 31.34 14.88 -2.23
N ASP A 19 30.58 15.30 -3.24
CA ASP A 19 31.08 15.43 -4.63
C ASP A 19 32.26 16.38 -4.72
N CYS A 20 32.20 17.54 -4.04
CA CYS A 20 33.31 18.49 -3.97
C CYS A 20 34.56 17.87 -3.33
N ASN A 21 34.42 17.12 -2.25
CA ASN A 21 35.55 16.46 -1.58
C ASN A 21 36.19 15.39 -2.44
N ILE A 22 35.38 14.62 -3.20
CA ILE A 22 35.87 13.61 -4.15
C ILE A 22 36.63 14.30 -5.30
N ASN A 23 36.09 15.37 -5.85
CA ASN A 23 36.70 16.10 -6.96
C ASN A 23 38.05 16.72 -6.56
N LYS A 24 38.22 17.18 -5.30
CA LYS A 24 39.52 17.65 -4.79
C LYS A 24 40.60 16.58 -4.76
N LEU A 25 40.22 15.31 -4.66
CA LEU A 25 41.16 14.19 -4.68
C LEU A 25 41.54 13.75 -6.09
N ASN A 26 40.87 14.28 -7.12
CA ASN A 26 41.09 13.97 -8.54
C ASN A 26 41.06 12.46 -8.86
N ILE A 27 40.15 11.72 -8.22
CA ILE A 27 40.03 10.26 -8.32
C ILE A 27 38.71 9.80 -8.96
N LYS A 28 37.90 10.71 -9.44
CA LYS A 28 36.51 10.47 -9.88
C LYS A 28 36.40 9.35 -10.91
N ASP A 29 37.30 9.29 -11.90
CA ASP A 29 37.25 8.32 -12.98
C ASP A 29 37.54 6.87 -12.52
N ASN A 30 38.16 6.72 -11.37
CA ASN A 30 38.51 5.41 -10.78
C ASN A 30 37.73 5.12 -9.50
N LEU A 31 36.66 5.87 -9.23
CA LEU A 31 35.86 5.73 -8.01
C LEU A 31 34.57 4.96 -8.27
N THR A 32 34.32 3.96 -7.46
CA THR A 32 33.03 3.26 -7.38
C THR A 32 32.33 3.63 -6.07
N VAL A 33 31.10 4.11 -6.18
CA VAL A 33 30.23 4.39 -5.03
C VAL A 33 29.45 3.13 -4.70
N ILE A 34 29.57 2.64 -3.48
CA ILE A 34 28.87 1.43 -3.02
C ILE A 34 27.83 1.84 -2.01
N ILE A 35 26.56 1.46 -2.25
CA ILE A 35 25.42 1.83 -1.43
C ILE A 35 24.70 0.57 -0.97
N GLU A 36 24.41 0.46 0.33
CA GLU A 36 23.55 -0.59 0.86
C GLU A 36 22.07 -0.25 0.61
N ALA A 37 21.32 -1.20 0.03
CA ALA A 37 19.89 -1.06 -0.26
C ALA A 37 19.04 -1.15 1.02
N THR A 38 19.14 -0.14 1.89
CA THR A 38 18.36 -0.07 3.12
C THR A 38 17.05 0.67 2.88
N SER A 39 15.92 -0.07 2.76
CA SER A 39 14.59 0.50 2.50
C SER A 39 14.61 1.46 1.30
N ILE A 40 14.03 2.67 1.45
CA ILE A 40 13.98 3.71 0.41
C ILE A 40 15.17 4.70 0.50
N TYR A 41 15.95 4.66 1.58
CA TYR A 41 16.96 5.70 1.88
C TYR A 41 18.13 5.71 0.90
N HIS A 42 18.44 4.60 0.26
CA HIS A 42 19.49 4.50 -0.75
C HIS A 42 19.13 5.20 -2.09
N LYS A 43 17.85 5.42 -2.39
CA LYS A 43 17.37 5.93 -3.69
C LYS A 43 17.89 7.32 -4.03
N ALA A 44 17.90 8.25 -3.07
CA ALA A 44 18.34 9.62 -3.34
C ALA A 44 19.87 9.74 -3.53
N PRO A 45 20.75 9.16 -2.68
CA PRO A 45 22.18 9.15 -2.97
C PRO A 45 22.50 8.38 -4.25
N GLU A 46 21.87 7.25 -4.53
CA GLU A 46 22.04 6.53 -5.79
C GLU A 46 21.77 7.44 -7.00
N ARG A 47 20.59 8.11 -7.01
CA ARG A 47 20.22 9.03 -8.09
C ARG A 47 21.19 10.20 -8.23
N PHE A 48 21.64 10.78 -7.10
CA PHE A 48 22.58 11.88 -7.11
C PHE A 48 23.92 11.47 -7.75
N PHE A 49 24.50 10.38 -7.30
CA PHE A 49 25.81 9.94 -7.79
C PHE A 49 25.75 9.46 -9.25
N ARG A 50 24.70 8.74 -9.66
CA ARG A 50 24.51 8.35 -11.07
C ARG A 50 24.37 9.57 -11.99
N LYS A 51 23.57 10.58 -11.57
CA LYS A 51 23.40 11.83 -12.32
C LYS A 51 24.73 12.61 -12.50
N ASN A 52 25.62 12.48 -11.56
CA ASN A 52 26.95 13.08 -11.60
C ASN A 52 28.01 12.16 -12.24
N ASN A 53 27.60 11.14 -13.00
CA ASN A 53 28.45 10.19 -13.74
C ASN A 53 29.41 9.38 -12.87
N TYR A 54 29.02 9.05 -11.63
CA TYR A 54 29.75 8.06 -10.83
C TYR A 54 29.31 6.65 -11.20
N HIS A 55 30.24 5.70 -11.14
CA HIS A 55 29.91 4.28 -11.13
C HIS A 55 29.33 3.93 -9.78
N VAL A 56 28.03 3.51 -9.75
CA VAL A 56 27.29 3.24 -8.50
C VAL A 56 26.83 1.79 -8.46
N ILE A 57 27.22 1.10 -7.40
CA ILE A 57 26.78 -0.27 -7.10
C ILE A 57 25.85 -0.23 -5.90
N VAL A 58 24.64 -0.72 -6.07
CA VAL A 58 23.67 -0.92 -4.98
C VAL A 58 23.59 -2.41 -4.69
N PHE A 59 23.80 -2.81 -3.43
CA PHE A 59 23.80 -4.22 -3.06
C PHE A 59 22.76 -4.51 -1.96
N ASN A 60 22.28 -5.76 -1.93
CA ASN A 60 21.32 -6.21 -0.94
C ASN A 60 22.02 -6.47 0.41
N PRO A 61 21.50 -5.91 1.54
CA PRO A 61 22.03 -6.12 2.89
C PRO A 61 22.17 -7.59 3.30
N LEU A 62 21.36 -8.49 2.75
CA LEU A 62 21.43 -9.92 3.03
C LEU A 62 22.75 -10.54 2.56
N ILE A 63 23.28 -10.09 1.42
CA ILE A 63 24.58 -10.55 0.90
C ILE A 63 25.71 -10.14 1.86
N GLY A 64 25.63 -8.93 2.43
CA GLY A 64 26.58 -8.45 3.42
C GLY A 64 26.55 -9.26 4.73
N LYS A 65 25.37 -9.70 5.18
CA LYS A 65 25.20 -10.48 6.41
C LYS A 65 25.75 -11.90 6.31
N GLU A 66 25.57 -12.58 5.18
CA GLU A 66 26.10 -13.92 4.96
C GLU A 66 27.63 -13.98 5.01
N ILE A 67 28.28 -12.89 4.57
CA ILE A 67 29.74 -12.82 4.47
C ILE A 67 30.36 -12.27 5.79
N THR A 68 29.60 -11.51 6.60
CA THR A 68 30.09 -10.87 7.84
C THR A 68 29.77 -11.64 9.12
N ASN A 69 29.30 -12.88 9.05
CA ASN A 69 29.03 -13.74 10.22
C ASN A 69 30.28 -14.05 11.08
N THR A 70 31.14 -13.08 11.28
CA THR A 70 32.22 -13.12 12.23
C THR A 70 31.83 -12.40 13.53
N ILE A 71 31.88 -13.16 14.59
CA ILE A 71 31.62 -12.88 16.00
C ILE A 71 32.23 -11.54 16.44
N ARG A 72 31.51 -10.39 16.35
CA ARG A 72 31.90 -9.18 17.11
C ARG A 72 30.65 -8.35 17.50
N LYS A 73 30.60 -8.01 18.79
CA LYS A 73 29.44 -7.40 19.49
C LYS A 73 29.26 -5.88 19.32
N THR A 74 30.15 -5.17 18.65
CA THR A 74 30.06 -3.71 18.50
C THR A 74 29.94 -3.32 17.04
N LYS A 75 28.75 -2.87 16.64
CA LYS A 75 28.42 -2.38 15.32
C LYS A 75 28.50 -0.85 15.34
N THR A 76 29.39 -0.24 14.56
CA THR A 76 29.42 1.20 14.33
C THR A 76 29.39 1.45 12.83
N ASP A 77 28.63 2.45 12.39
CA ASP A 77 28.46 2.80 10.97
C ASP A 77 29.80 3.07 10.27
N LYS A 78 30.79 3.65 11.00
CA LYS A 78 32.15 3.85 10.51
C LYS A 78 32.85 2.54 10.13
N GLN A 79 32.71 1.50 10.96
CA GLN A 79 33.30 0.18 10.66
C GLN A 79 32.58 -0.52 9.53
N ASP A 80 31.26 -0.29 9.37
CA ASP A 80 30.49 -0.89 8.33
C ASP A 80 30.84 -0.32 6.95
N CYS A 81 31.12 0.97 6.82
CA CYS A 81 31.66 1.58 5.58
C CYS A 81 32.97 0.92 5.14
N ILE A 82 33.91 0.71 6.05
CA ILE A 82 35.20 0.06 5.75
C ILE A 82 35.00 -1.40 5.33
N LYS A 83 34.10 -2.13 6.01
CA LYS A 83 33.78 -3.52 5.67
C LYS A 83 33.16 -3.62 4.27
N LEU A 84 32.23 -2.74 3.91
CA LEU A 84 31.61 -2.70 2.59
C LEU A 84 32.65 -2.53 1.48
N THR A 85 33.57 -1.60 1.66
CA THR A 85 34.70 -1.40 0.73
C THR A 85 35.54 -2.67 0.60
N ASN A 86 35.86 -3.33 1.69
CA ASN A 86 36.62 -4.59 1.68
C ASN A 86 35.86 -5.74 0.99
N LEU A 87 34.54 -5.82 1.14
CA LEU A 87 33.70 -6.83 0.46
C LEU A 87 33.70 -6.64 -1.06
N PHE A 88 33.67 -5.39 -1.50
CA PHE A 88 33.78 -5.06 -2.93
C PHE A 88 35.14 -5.54 -3.50
N TRP A 89 36.24 -5.18 -2.87
CA TRP A 89 37.58 -5.57 -3.31
C TRP A 89 37.82 -7.09 -3.29
N LYS A 90 37.11 -7.83 -2.44
CA LYS A 90 37.15 -9.30 -2.41
C LYS A 90 36.27 -9.95 -3.50
N GLY A 91 35.59 -9.17 -4.34
CA GLY A 91 34.68 -9.68 -5.37
C GLY A 91 33.39 -10.29 -4.84
N SER A 92 33.08 -10.04 -3.55
CA SER A 92 31.88 -10.61 -2.91
C SER A 92 30.60 -9.82 -3.21
N ILE A 93 30.71 -8.61 -3.75
CA ILE A 93 29.59 -7.79 -4.17
C ILE A 93 29.47 -7.88 -5.70
N PRO A 94 28.40 -8.47 -6.24
CA PRO A 94 28.20 -8.53 -7.70
C PRO A 94 27.94 -7.14 -8.26
N ASP A 95 28.67 -6.79 -9.32
CA ASP A 95 28.42 -5.56 -10.08
C ASP A 95 27.15 -5.74 -10.91
N ARG A 96 26.01 -5.40 -10.34
CA ARG A 96 24.73 -5.36 -11.06
C ARG A 96 24.36 -3.91 -11.33
N ASN A 97 24.54 -3.48 -12.56
CA ASN A 97 24.02 -2.20 -13.04
C ASN A 97 22.49 -2.29 -13.16
N TYR A 98 21.78 -1.94 -12.10
CA TYR A 98 20.35 -1.67 -12.19
C TYR A 98 20.16 -0.31 -12.86
N THR A 99 19.59 -0.29 -14.04
CA THR A 99 19.17 0.96 -14.69
C THR A 99 17.83 1.40 -14.07
N GLU A 100 17.63 2.71 -13.87
CA GLU A 100 16.36 3.27 -13.33
C GLU A 100 15.12 2.87 -14.17
N ASP A 101 15.31 2.48 -15.42
CA ASP A 101 14.27 2.06 -16.36
C ASP A 101 14.07 0.53 -16.43
N ASP A 102 14.56 -0.22 -15.45
CA ASP A 102 14.35 -1.67 -15.43
C ASP A 102 12.84 -1.95 -15.21
N ILE A 103 12.24 -2.59 -16.20
CA ILE A 103 10.83 -3.01 -16.17
C ILE A 103 10.51 -3.87 -14.93
N TYR A 104 11.47 -4.64 -14.43
CA TYR A 104 11.33 -5.44 -13.22
C TYR A 104 11.22 -4.58 -11.96
N THR A 105 11.91 -3.44 -11.90
CA THR A 105 11.79 -2.49 -10.78
C THR A 105 10.39 -1.87 -10.76
N LYS A 106 9.89 -1.44 -11.92
CA LYS A 106 8.53 -0.89 -12.05
C LYS A 106 7.46 -1.92 -11.69
N LEU A 107 7.58 -3.14 -12.20
CA LEU A 107 6.65 -4.24 -11.86
C LEU A 107 6.67 -4.58 -10.37
N ASN A 108 7.83 -4.58 -9.73
CA ASN A 108 7.93 -4.81 -8.29
C ASN A 108 7.28 -3.69 -7.48
N GLU A 109 7.40 -2.44 -7.91
CA GLU A 109 6.76 -1.30 -7.25
C GLU A 109 5.23 -1.36 -7.38
N LEU A 110 4.71 -1.65 -8.58
CA LEU A 110 3.26 -1.85 -8.82
C LEU A 110 2.73 -3.06 -8.00
N SER A 111 3.44 -4.17 -7.99
CA SER A 111 3.07 -5.35 -7.20
C SER A 111 3.00 -5.03 -5.70
N ARG A 112 3.96 -4.28 -5.15
CA ARG A 112 3.92 -3.84 -3.76
C ARG A 112 2.73 -2.93 -3.48
N GLN A 113 2.44 -1.98 -4.38
CA GLN A 113 1.29 -1.10 -4.26
C GLN A 113 -0.02 -1.89 -4.26
N TYR A 114 -0.18 -2.83 -5.20
CA TYR A 114 -1.32 -3.72 -5.26
C TYR A 114 -1.54 -4.50 -3.95
N HIS A 115 -0.47 -5.12 -3.41
CA HIS A 115 -0.55 -5.85 -2.14
C HIS A 115 -0.92 -4.96 -0.95
N HIS A 116 -0.40 -3.74 -0.87
CA HIS A 116 -0.79 -2.79 0.18
C HIS A 116 -2.26 -2.40 0.11
N LEU A 117 -2.79 -2.16 -1.10
CA LEU A 117 -4.21 -1.88 -1.29
C LEU A 117 -5.07 -3.10 -0.91
N GLU A 118 -4.66 -4.31 -1.27
CA GLU A 118 -5.37 -5.54 -0.95
C GLU A 118 -5.41 -5.83 0.56
N GLU A 119 -4.31 -5.68 1.27
CA GLU A 119 -4.26 -5.82 2.73
C GLU A 119 -5.14 -4.77 3.43
N GLY A 120 -5.11 -3.52 2.95
CA GLY A 120 -5.98 -2.45 3.41
C GLY A 120 -7.45 -2.80 3.19
N LEU A 121 -7.79 -3.20 1.98
CA LEU A 121 -9.15 -3.59 1.59
C LEU A 121 -9.70 -4.73 2.48
N ASN A 122 -8.90 -5.75 2.77
CA ASN A 122 -9.31 -6.87 3.62
C ASN A 122 -9.61 -6.41 5.05
N ARG A 123 -8.82 -5.50 5.61
CA ARG A 123 -9.08 -4.92 6.95
C ARG A 123 -10.40 -4.12 6.97
N TYR A 124 -10.65 -3.31 5.96
CA TYR A 124 -11.89 -2.54 5.85
C TYR A 124 -13.11 -3.42 5.61
N LYS A 125 -13.00 -4.48 4.79
CA LYS A 125 -14.07 -5.47 4.58
C LYS A 125 -14.46 -6.19 5.87
N ASN A 126 -13.49 -6.59 6.68
CA ASN A 126 -13.76 -7.21 7.97
C ASN A 126 -14.53 -6.27 8.91
N ARG A 127 -14.05 -5.03 9.04
CA ARG A 127 -14.74 -4.03 9.88
C ARG A 127 -16.12 -3.67 9.34
N TYR A 128 -16.27 -3.54 8.04
CA TYR A 128 -17.57 -3.33 7.37
C TYR A 128 -18.56 -4.46 7.70
N LYS A 129 -18.12 -5.72 7.63
CA LYS A 129 -18.95 -6.86 7.94
C LYS A 129 -19.43 -6.87 9.40
N GLU A 130 -18.55 -6.54 10.35
CA GLU A 130 -18.91 -6.38 11.76
C GLU A 130 -20.00 -5.32 11.96
N LEU A 131 -19.81 -4.12 11.40
CA LEU A 131 -20.79 -3.03 11.52
C LEU A 131 -22.09 -3.32 10.77
N LEU A 132 -21.99 -3.96 9.61
CA LEU A 132 -23.17 -4.40 8.86
C LEU A 132 -24.02 -5.36 9.70
N HIS A 133 -23.38 -6.30 10.40
CA HIS A 133 -24.08 -7.24 11.28
C HIS A 133 -24.75 -6.55 12.47
N LEU A 134 -24.19 -5.46 12.98
CA LEU A 134 -24.82 -4.65 14.02
C LEU A 134 -26.01 -3.83 13.48
N CYS A 135 -25.93 -3.32 12.25
CA CYS A 135 -26.95 -2.43 11.67
C CYS A 135 -28.06 -3.18 10.93
N PHE A 136 -27.73 -4.32 10.30
CA PHE A 136 -28.66 -5.16 9.53
C PHE A 136 -28.12 -6.58 9.39
N PRO A 137 -28.29 -7.45 10.41
CA PRO A 137 -27.71 -8.81 10.45
C PRO A 137 -28.09 -9.66 9.21
N GLU A 138 -29.31 -9.54 8.72
CA GLU A 138 -29.85 -10.36 7.64
C GLU A 138 -29.44 -9.87 6.23
N PHE A 139 -28.71 -8.77 6.10
CA PHE A 139 -28.34 -8.22 4.81
C PHE A 139 -27.51 -9.20 3.97
N GLU A 140 -26.65 -10.00 4.59
CA GLU A 140 -25.86 -11.01 3.88
C GLU A 140 -26.75 -12.07 3.19
N LEU A 141 -27.92 -12.39 3.75
CA LEU A 141 -28.89 -13.31 3.15
C LEU A 141 -29.51 -12.77 1.86
N CYS A 142 -29.56 -11.44 1.74
CA CYS A 142 -30.06 -10.77 0.54
C CYS A 142 -29.04 -10.78 -0.62
N PHE A 143 -27.75 -10.91 -0.31
CA PHE A 143 -26.64 -10.88 -1.26
C PHE A 143 -25.80 -12.14 -1.11
N ARG A 144 -26.18 -13.22 -1.79
CA ARG A 144 -25.50 -14.53 -1.72
C ARG A 144 -24.03 -14.46 -2.16
N ASN A 145 -23.18 -15.31 -1.60
CA ASN A 145 -21.80 -15.54 -2.02
C ASN A 145 -20.92 -14.27 -1.99
N GLU A 146 -20.77 -13.65 -0.81
CA GLU A 146 -19.88 -12.50 -0.57
C GLU A 146 -20.18 -11.24 -1.43
N LYS A 147 -21.29 -11.24 -2.16
CA LYS A 147 -21.69 -10.08 -2.99
C LYS A 147 -22.09 -8.84 -2.18
N ILE A 148 -21.93 -8.86 -0.86
CA ILE A 148 -22.07 -7.69 0.02
C ILE A 148 -21.00 -6.62 -0.25
N TYR A 149 -19.92 -6.99 -0.91
CA TYR A 149 -18.86 -6.06 -1.34
C TYR A 149 -18.97 -5.63 -2.79
N ASP A 150 -19.99 -6.07 -3.52
CA ASP A 150 -20.29 -5.58 -4.87
C ASP A 150 -20.69 -4.10 -4.81
N LEU A 151 -20.34 -3.33 -5.83
CA LEU A 151 -20.63 -1.91 -5.93
C LEU A 151 -22.11 -1.58 -5.67
N THR A 152 -23.04 -2.44 -6.12
CA THR A 152 -24.47 -2.28 -5.88
C THR A 152 -24.84 -2.41 -4.39
N ALA A 153 -24.25 -3.37 -3.69
CA ALA A 153 -24.50 -3.59 -2.26
C ALA A 153 -23.89 -2.48 -1.42
N LEU A 154 -22.65 -2.08 -1.73
CA LEU A 154 -21.95 -1.01 -1.04
C LEU A 154 -22.65 0.35 -1.20
N ASN A 155 -23.06 0.71 -2.41
CA ASN A 155 -23.85 1.94 -2.65
C ASN A 155 -25.23 1.88 -1.99
N PHE A 156 -25.85 0.71 -1.92
CA PHE A 156 -27.11 0.54 -1.22
C PHE A 156 -26.94 0.81 0.29
N ILE A 157 -25.96 0.22 0.94
CA ILE A 157 -25.66 0.44 2.37
C ILE A 157 -25.19 1.86 2.64
N LYS A 158 -24.39 2.45 1.75
CA LYS A 158 -23.99 3.87 1.86
C LYS A 158 -25.19 4.80 1.98
N GLU A 159 -26.28 4.52 1.27
CA GLU A 159 -27.52 5.32 1.30
C GLU A 159 -28.49 4.86 2.39
N PHE A 160 -28.61 3.53 2.60
CA PHE A 160 -29.54 2.92 3.54
C PHE A 160 -28.80 1.98 4.51
N PRO A 161 -28.06 2.52 5.50
CA PRO A 161 -27.11 1.73 6.30
C PRO A 161 -27.74 0.93 7.45
N HIS A 162 -29.06 1.02 7.67
CA HIS A 162 -29.71 0.42 8.83
C HIS A 162 -31.05 -0.19 8.47
N ALA A 163 -31.40 -1.35 9.06
CA ALA A 163 -32.65 -2.05 8.79
C ALA A 163 -33.88 -1.16 9.03
N TYR A 164 -33.92 -0.35 10.10
CA TYR A 164 -35.05 0.51 10.39
C TYR A 164 -35.19 1.64 9.37
N ILE A 165 -34.12 2.16 8.81
CA ILE A 165 -34.19 3.12 7.69
C ILE A 165 -34.78 2.45 6.45
N ILE A 166 -34.36 1.23 6.14
CA ILE A 166 -34.83 0.48 4.96
C ILE A 166 -36.32 0.15 5.04
N LYS A 167 -36.83 -0.29 6.20
CA LYS A 167 -38.25 -0.66 6.34
C LYS A 167 -39.20 0.51 6.07
N GLU A 168 -38.79 1.75 6.36
CA GLU A 168 -39.61 2.95 6.15
C GLU A 168 -39.58 3.44 4.68
N LYS A 169 -38.59 3.03 3.88
CA LYS A 169 -38.45 3.47 2.49
C LYS A 169 -39.42 2.73 1.55
N ARG A 170 -39.84 3.41 0.47
CA ARG A 170 -40.63 2.80 -0.59
C ARG A 170 -39.76 1.83 -1.39
N VAL A 171 -40.37 0.71 -1.82
CA VAL A 171 -39.69 -0.32 -2.64
C VAL A 171 -39.08 0.28 -3.90
N ASP A 172 -39.81 1.20 -4.57
CA ASP A 172 -39.31 1.85 -5.76
C ASP A 172 -38.02 2.64 -5.50
N ALA A 173 -37.91 3.38 -4.38
CA ALA A 173 -36.73 4.13 -4.02
C ALA A 173 -35.51 3.20 -3.79
N LEU A 174 -35.72 2.09 -3.07
CA LEU A 174 -34.68 1.08 -2.87
C LEU A 174 -34.25 0.42 -4.19
N ALA A 175 -35.21 0.13 -5.07
CA ALA A 175 -34.94 -0.47 -6.38
C ALA A 175 -34.17 0.48 -7.31
N TYR A 176 -34.53 1.76 -7.34
CA TYR A 176 -33.85 2.78 -8.15
C TYR A 176 -32.40 2.99 -7.70
N ASN A 177 -32.14 3.02 -6.39
CA ASN A 177 -30.77 3.13 -5.87
C ASN A 177 -29.89 1.99 -6.41
N MET A 178 -30.37 0.75 -6.35
CA MET A 178 -29.63 -0.40 -6.89
C MET A 178 -29.51 -0.38 -8.43
N ALA A 179 -30.53 0.08 -9.13
CA ALA A 179 -30.54 0.14 -10.59
C ALA A 179 -29.55 1.18 -11.16
N ASN A 180 -29.36 2.29 -10.46
CA ASN A 180 -28.40 3.33 -10.85
C ASN A 180 -26.94 2.85 -10.85
N THR A 181 -26.66 1.74 -10.19
CA THR A 181 -25.29 1.19 -10.08
C THR A 181 -25.00 0.12 -11.13
N ASN A 182 -26.04 -0.40 -11.81
CA ASN A 182 -25.85 -1.54 -12.72
C ASN A 182 -26.96 -1.58 -13.78
N ASN A 183 -26.64 -1.94 -15.02
CA ASN A 183 -27.53 -1.93 -16.19
C ASN A 183 -28.58 -3.07 -16.24
N ARG A 184 -28.99 -3.64 -15.09
CA ARG A 184 -30.05 -4.66 -15.09
C ARG A 184 -31.44 -4.04 -15.07
N HIS A 185 -32.44 -4.78 -15.57
CA HIS A 185 -33.83 -4.36 -15.60
C HIS A 185 -34.37 -3.98 -14.22
N LEU A 186 -35.07 -2.85 -14.11
CA LEU A 186 -35.65 -2.33 -12.87
C LEU A 186 -36.54 -3.35 -12.14
N ASN A 187 -37.26 -4.22 -12.87
CA ASN A 187 -38.10 -5.26 -12.29
C ASN A 187 -37.28 -6.30 -11.45
N TYR A 188 -36.05 -6.57 -11.84
CA TYR A 188 -35.14 -7.40 -11.03
C TYR A 188 -34.85 -6.74 -9.69
N TYR A 189 -34.54 -5.46 -9.70
CA TYR A 189 -34.26 -4.71 -8.48
C TYR A 189 -35.48 -4.48 -7.62
N LYS A 190 -36.70 -4.34 -8.22
CA LYS A 190 -37.96 -4.29 -7.45
C LYS A 190 -38.18 -5.58 -6.65
N ARG A 191 -37.94 -6.75 -7.25
CA ARG A 191 -38.03 -8.03 -6.53
C ARG A 191 -37.02 -8.09 -5.41
N LYS A 192 -35.75 -7.73 -5.67
CA LYS A 192 -34.70 -7.72 -4.67
C LYS A 192 -34.97 -6.72 -3.54
N ALA A 193 -35.45 -5.52 -3.85
CA ALA A 193 -35.87 -4.52 -2.87
C ALA A 193 -36.99 -5.00 -1.95
N ASN A 194 -37.96 -5.73 -2.50
CA ASN A 194 -39.00 -6.36 -1.67
C ASN A 194 -38.43 -7.37 -0.69
N THR A 195 -37.55 -8.26 -1.15
CA THR A 195 -36.88 -9.23 -0.27
C THR A 195 -36.07 -8.53 0.83
N ILE A 196 -35.26 -7.51 0.48
CA ILE A 196 -34.47 -6.73 1.44
C ILE A 196 -35.40 -6.07 2.47
N LYS A 197 -36.51 -5.48 2.01
CA LYS A 197 -37.48 -4.80 2.88
C LYS A 197 -38.19 -5.79 3.81
N GLU A 198 -38.46 -6.98 3.36
CA GLU A 198 -39.05 -8.05 4.18
C GLU A 198 -38.11 -8.47 5.31
N TYR A 199 -36.84 -8.72 5.01
CA TYR A 199 -35.82 -8.96 6.03
C TYR A 199 -35.69 -7.78 6.99
N ALA A 200 -35.64 -6.56 6.49
CA ALA A 200 -35.52 -5.36 7.32
C ALA A 200 -36.71 -5.14 8.29
N ARG A 201 -37.90 -5.58 7.90
CA ARG A 201 -39.10 -5.54 8.79
C ARG A 201 -39.00 -6.52 9.96
N ASN A 202 -38.34 -7.65 9.73
CA ASN A 202 -38.20 -8.72 10.72
C ASN A 202 -36.83 -8.64 11.45
N SER A 203 -36.00 -7.69 11.08
CA SER A 203 -34.65 -7.53 11.65
C SER A 203 -34.69 -6.89 13.04
N TYR A 204 -33.76 -7.33 13.90
CA TYR A 204 -33.50 -6.73 15.19
C TYR A 204 -32.02 -6.30 15.28
N PRO A 205 -31.68 -5.08 14.82
CA PRO A 205 -30.33 -4.55 14.86
C PRO A 205 -29.77 -4.45 16.28
N GLY A 206 -28.46 -4.63 16.44
CA GLY A 206 -27.76 -4.52 17.71
C GLY A 206 -27.50 -3.07 18.15
N VAL A 207 -27.71 -2.09 17.25
CA VAL A 207 -27.52 -0.66 17.52
C VAL A 207 -28.74 0.14 17.05
N SER A 208 -28.88 1.37 17.51
CA SER A 208 -29.92 2.28 17.05
C SER A 208 -29.56 2.91 15.69
N GLU A 209 -30.55 3.37 14.95
CA GLU A 209 -30.36 4.05 13.66
C GLU A 209 -29.57 5.36 13.73
N ASN A 210 -29.47 5.95 14.92
CA ASN A 210 -28.71 7.18 15.21
C ASN A 210 -27.32 6.91 15.82
N SER A 211 -26.88 5.65 15.87
CA SER A 211 -25.55 5.29 16.38
C SER A 211 -24.44 5.78 15.44
N GLU A 212 -23.30 6.12 16.01
CA GLU A 212 -22.08 6.41 15.25
C GLU A 212 -21.62 5.21 14.39
N ASP A 213 -21.96 3.97 14.77
CA ASP A 213 -21.67 2.79 13.97
C ASP A 213 -22.35 2.83 12.58
N VAL A 214 -23.52 3.48 12.50
CA VAL A 214 -24.24 3.68 11.22
C VAL A 214 -23.48 4.65 10.32
N ASN A 215 -22.91 5.72 10.87
CA ASN A 215 -22.06 6.66 10.13
C ASN A 215 -20.75 6.01 9.71
N ASN A 216 -20.13 5.24 10.59
CA ASN A 216 -18.93 4.49 10.30
C ASN A 216 -19.16 3.46 9.18
N LEU A 217 -20.29 2.77 9.17
CA LEU A 217 -20.66 1.82 8.11
C LEU A 217 -20.78 2.51 6.74
N LYS A 218 -21.40 3.70 6.68
CA LYS A 218 -21.45 4.52 5.45
C LYS A 218 -20.06 4.90 4.95
N GLN A 219 -19.18 5.34 5.85
CA GLN A 219 -17.82 5.72 5.51
C GLN A 219 -17.01 4.53 5.00
N LEU A 220 -17.12 3.37 5.66
CA LEU A 220 -16.44 2.15 5.21
C LEU A 220 -16.94 1.69 3.84
N SER A 221 -18.25 1.80 3.55
CA SER A 221 -18.76 1.50 2.22
C SER A 221 -18.08 2.34 1.14
N LYS A 222 -17.89 3.65 1.40
CA LYS A 222 -17.18 4.55 0.48
C LYS A 222 -15.71 4.18 0.34
N ILE A 223 -15.00 3.96 1.45
CA ILE A 223 -13.59 3.60 1.45
C ILE A 223 -13.34 2.30 0.66
N ILE A 224 -14.20 1.29 0.83
CA ILE A 224 -14.08 0.02 0.10
C ILE A 224 -14.26 0.24 -1.41
N ILE A 225 -15.19 1.08 -1.84
CA ILE A 225 -15.37 1.44 -3.26
C ILE A 225 -14.11 2.13 -3.77
N ASP A 226 -13.64 3.18 -3.11
CA ASP A 226 -12.49 3.99 -3.52
C ASP A 226 -11.20 3.12 -3.63
N ILE A 227 -10.95 2.22 -2.67
CA ILE A 227 -9.79 1.32 -2.70
C ILE A 227 -9.92 0.27 -3.81
N THR A 228 -11.14 -0.22 -4.06
CA THR A 228 -11.35 -1.21 -5.13
C THR A 228 -11.07 -0.57 -6.49
N GLU A 229 -11.53 0.65 -6.74
CA GLU A 229 -11.23 1.41 -7.95
C GLU A 229 -9.72 1.66 -8.10
N GLN A 230 -9.04 2.11 -7.05
CA GLN A 230 -7.57 2.30 -7.06
C GLN A 230 -6.81 1.00 -7.35
N LYS A 231 -7.31 -0.14 -6.85
CA LYS A 231 -6.69 -1.44 -7.09
C LYS A 231 -6.85 -1.89 -8.55
N ASP A 232 -7.96 -1.55 -9.19
CA ASP A 232 -8.22 -1.88 -10.59
C ASP A 232 -7.42 -0.97 -11.56
N GLU A 233 -6.93 0.19 -11.09
CA GLU A 233 -6.07 1.11 -11.84
C GLU A 233 -4.59 0.71 -11.82
N VAL A 234 -4.15 -0.12 -10.87
CA VAL A 234 -2.75 -0.59 -10.70
C VAL A 234 -2.47 -1.79 -11.56
#